data_872b98f905394dee6d1cfa79d0a324f4
#
_entry.id   872b98f905394dee6d1cfa79d0a324f4
#
_cell.length_a   1.000
_cell.length_b   1.000
_cell.length_c   1.000
_cell.angle_alpha   90.00
_cell.angle_beta   90.00
_cell.angle_gamma   90.00
#
_symmetry.space_group_name_H-M   'P 1'
#
loop_
_entity.id
_entity.type
_entity.pdbx_description
1 polymer ?
#
loop_
_entity_poly.entity_id
_entity_poly.type
_entity_poly.pdbx_seq_one_letter_code
_entity_poly.pdbx_strand_id
1 'polypeptide(L)'
;MAGFFSRAGRGRTERSGTADGSALRPIGASDIARRVELLDSFEAAGLGWFWATDSEGRLIYLSPNAERELGWETGEAIGKSLGELFIAEQADDPDRPERPLTFLLRARNSISQLNVRLAIEGREVWWEIAGKPQFDAHDEFVGYRGSAKDITEARESQRDAERLAQFDPVTGLPNSQRANLRLTEMLEAYRNTKRSCALLIINLDRFKHVNETLGHAAGDELLKQAAARLERIAGGKAEIARRGGNAFQIVLPDTDDRGTLGDLAQRVIQLLSQPYSVEGSRAIIGTTVGVAVAPYDGLDADALITAAELAVQAANGGGRGQYRFYSSDLADGAKLRRQIEQDLRDAIDKGQLVMHYQPVVCTKTRLVRSCEALMRWHHPDRGDIRPDVFIPIAEEIGVIKAMGEWALHEVCRHARAWPVDLRVAVNVSAVQFTQDDFPQIVSRALKQSGLPPERLELEITESVFLGDNGGTQRVFEDLKAIGVKLALDDFGTGYSSLSYLRTAPFDKIKIDQSFVRGATEPD
;
A
#
# COMPACT_ATOMS: atom_id res chain seq x y z
N MET A 1 -31.97 5.32 34.58
CA MET A 1 -33.33 4.83 34.80
C MET A 1 -33.21 3.32 34.90
N ALA A 2 -33.15 2.82 36.08
CA ALA A 2 -34.20 2.13 36.83
C ALA A 2 -34.55 0.81 36.10
N GLY A 3 -34.17 -0.36 36.49
CA GLY A 3 -34.33 -1.00 37.80
C GLY A 3 -35.52 -1.92 37.73
N PHE A 4 -35.31 -3.22 37.97
CA PHE A 4 -36.24 -3.96 38.81
C PHE A 4 -35.65 -5.31 39.21
N PHE A 5 -35.29 -5.42 40.46
CA PHE A 5 -35.17 -6.65 41.24
C PHE A 5 -36.56 -7.23 41.52
N SER A 6 -36.70 -8.53 41.46
CA SER A 6 -37.66 -9.19 42.34
C SER A 6 -37.17 -10.56 42.81
N ARG A 7 -37.25 -10.73 44.09
CA ARG A 7 -36.84 -11.81 44.99
C ARG A 7 -38.09 -12.61 45.40
N ALA A 8 -37.92 -13.86 45.64
CA ALA A 8 -38.67 -14.79 46.50
C ALA A 8 -39.02 -16.09 45.74
N GLY A 9 -38.95 -17.28 46.31
CA GLY A 9 -38.99 -17.71 47.68
C GLY A 9 -38.67 -19.21 47.75
N ARG A 10 -38.31 -19.62 48.92
CA ARG A 10 -38.00 -20.99 49.37
C ARG A 10 -39.17 -21.95 49.24
N GLY A 11 -38.89 -23.17 48.75
CA GLY A 11 -39.81 -24.31 48.92
C GLY A 11 -38.98 -25.60 48.98
N ARG A 12 -38.70 -26.02 50.19
CA ARG A 12 -38.10 -27.31 50.55
C ARG A 12 -39.21 -28.37 50.56
N THR A 13 -39.08 -29.35 49.67
CA THR A 13 -39.82 -30.62 49.84
C THR A 13 -38.87 -31.76 49.52
N GLU A 14 -38.50 -32.46 50.58
CA GLU A 14 -37.88 -33.79 50.49
C GLU A 14 -38.89 -34.74 49.81
N ARG A 15 -38.44 -35.42 48.77
CA ARG A 15 -38.99 -36.69 48.31
C ARG A 15 -37.85 -37.66 48.04
N SER A 16 -37.76 -38.61 48.93
CA SER A 16 -37.09 -39.89 48.74
C SER A 16 -37.61 -40.53 47.44
N GLY A 17 -36.73 -40.64 46.42
CA GLY A 17 -37.00 -41.36 45.19
C GLY A 17 -35.84 -42.32 44.96
N THR A 18 -36.13 -43.56 45.15
CA THR A 18 -35.37 -44.76 44.88
C THR A 18 -34.56 -44.65 43.61
N ALA A 19 -33.24 -44.96 43.69
CA ALA A 19 -32.37 -45.15 42.55
C ALA A 19 -32.96 -46.25 41.63
N ASP A 20 -33.54 -45.79 40.53
CA ASP A 20 -33.93 -46.68 39.46
C ASP A 20 -32.66 -46.96 38.62
N GLY A 21 -32.09 -48.13 38.85
CA GLY A 21 -31.04 -48.67 38.01
C GLY A 21 -31.58 -48.84 36.59
N SER A 22 -31.37 -47.87 35.73
CA SER A 22 -31.60 -48.04 34.30
C SER A 22 -30.66 -49.12 33.77
N ALA A 23 -31.12 -50.36 33.87
CA ALA A 23 -30.54 -51.46 33.12
C ALA A 23 -30.43 -51.05 31.68
N LEU A 24 -29.20 -50.90 31.17
CA LEU A 24 -28.91 -50.72 29.73
C LEU A 24 -29.70 -51.74 28.95
N ARG A 25 -30.71 -51.30 28.20
CA ARG A 25 -31.45 -52.17 27.27
C ARG A 25 -30.40 -52.86 26.36
N PRO A 26 -30.48 -54.16 26.16
CA PRO A 26 -29.57 -54.84 25.24
C PRO A 26 -29.71 -54.18 23.86
N ILE A 27 -28.60 -53.69 23.34
CA ILE A 27 -28.54 -53.01 22.04
C ILE A 27 -28.91 -54.06 20.99
N GLY A 28 -30.06 -53.93 20.33
CA GLY A 28 -30.50 -54.83 19.28
C GLY A 28 -29.61 -54.73 18.04
N ALA A 29 -29.55 -55.77 17.22
CA ALA A 29 -28.79 -55.81 15.96
C ALA A 29 -29.11 -54.62 15.04
N SER A 30 -30.37 -54.11 15.08
CA SER A 30 -30.78 -52.90 14.34
C SER A 30 -30.12 -51.61 14.87
N ASP A 31 -29.89 -51.49 16.18
CA ASP A 31 -29.21 -50.34 16.75
C ASP A 31 -27.70 -50.33 16.45
N ILE A 32 -27.12 -51.54 16.40
CA ILE A 32 -25.71 -51.67 16.02
C ILE A 32 -25.53 -51.30 14.55
N ALA A 33 -26.37 -51.79 13.63
CA ALA A 33 -26.32 -51.44 12.21
C ALA A 33 -26.45 -49.94 11.97
N ARG A 34 -27.38 -49.28 12.67
CA ARG A 34 -27.57 -47.82 12.58
C ARG A 34 -26.37 -47.02 13.12
N ARG A 35 -25.71 -47.52 14.15
CA ARG A 35 -24.48 -46.87 14.70
C ARG A 35 -23.33 -47.04 13.72
N VAL A 36 -23.15 -48.16 13.09
CA VAL A 36 -22.14 -48.37 12.06
C VAL A 36 -22.39 -47.48 10.86
N GLU A 37 -23.62 -47.37 10.38
CA GLU A 37 -24.00 -46.51 9.27
C GLU A 37 -23.70 -44.99 9.60
N LEU A 38 -23.91 -44.56 10.84
CA LEU A 38 -23.58 -43.22 11.27
C LEU A 38 -22.06 -42.98 11.32
N LEU A 39 -21.28 -43.95 11.78
CA LEU A 39 -19.81 -43.86 11.79
C LEU A 39 -19.25 -43.84 10.36
N ASP A 40 -19.76 -44.72 9.48
CA ASP A 40 -19.38 -44.74 8.07
C ASP A 40 -19.71 -43.40 7.38
N SER A 41 -20.88 -42.82 7.70
CA SER A 41 -21.28 -41.51 7.18
C SER A 41 -20.40 -40.38 7.70
N PHE A 42 -19.98 -40.46 8.97
CA PHE A 42 -19.04 -39.49 9.57
C PHE A 42 -17.66 -39.52 8.89
N GLU A 43 -17.14 -40.73 8.64
CA GLU A 43 -15.88 -40.93 7.91
C GLU A 43 -15.99 -40.49 6.45
N ALA A 44 -17.08 -40.85 5.77
CA ALA A 44 -17.32 -40.47 4.38
C ALA A 44 -17.47 -38.94 4.19
N ALA A 45 -17.98 -38.27 5.21
CA ALA A 45 -18.07 -36.80 5.22
C ALA A 45 -16.72 -36.08 5.53
N GLY A 46 -15.62 -36.84 5.75
CA GLY A 46 -14.30 -36.26 6.07
C GLY A 46 -14.26 -35.55 7.43
N LEU A 47 -15.20 -35.87 8.33
CA LEU A 47 -15.26 -35.24 9.65
C LEU A 47 -14.24 -35.78 10.63
N GLY A 48 -13.63 -36.91 10.31
CA GLY A 48 -12.59 -37.58 11.06
C GLY A 48 -12.67 -39.10 10.89
N TRP A 49 -11.77 -39.80 11.55
CA TRP A 49 -11.69 -41.28 11.52
C TRP A 49 -11.36 -41.82 12.90
N PHE A 50 -11.41 -43.16 13.03
CA PHE A 50 -11.26 -43.85 14.29
C PHE A 50 -10.00 -44.73 14.30
N TRP A 51 -9.43 -44.85 15.49
CA TRP A 51 -8.26 -45.69 15.71
C TRP A 51 -8.38 -46.45 17.04
N ALA A 52 -7.76 -47.62 17.12
CA ALA A 52 -7.65 -48.38 18.34
C ALA A 52 -6.26 -49.02 18.45
N THR A 53 -5.77 -49.18 19.68
CA THR A 53 -4.52 -49.90 19.98
C THR A 53 -4.77 -51.04 20.92
N ASP A 54 -3.79 -51.96 20.94
CA ASP A 54 -3.67 -52.97 22.01
C ASP A 54 -3.03 -52.38 23.29
N SER A 55 -2.81 -53.23 24.28
CA SER A 55 -2.16 -52.85 25.56
C SER A 55 -0.69 -52.45 25.42
N GLU A 56 -0.02 -52.81 24.32
CA GLU A 56 1.35 -52.40 23.98
C GLU A 56 1.44 -51.11 23.17
N GLY A 57 0.28 -50.51 22.81
CA GLY A 57 0.20 -49.30 22.02
C GLY A 57 0.35 -49.53 20.50
N ARG A 58 0.17 -50.77 20.03
CA ARG A 58 0.21 -51.09 18.62
C ARG A 58 -1.19 -50.97 18.02
N LEU A 59 -1.29 -50.40 16.84
CA LEU A 59 -2.57 -50.26 16.13
C LEU A 59 -3.20 -51.63 15.85
N ILE A 60 -4.44 -51.81 16.30
CA ILE A 60 -5.30 -52.92 15.98
C ILE A 60 -6.46 -52.53 15.06
N TYR A 61 -6.70 -51.25 14.92
CA TYR A 61 -7.71 -50.69 14.03
C TYR A 61 -7.30 -49.27 13.60
N LEU A 62 -7.45 -48.97 12.33
CA LEU A 62 -7.45 -47.64 11.74
C LEU A 62 -8.55 -47.63 10.66
N SER A 63 -9.34 -46.56 10.61
CA SER A 63 -10.38 -46.41 9.61
C SER A 63 -9.82 -46.54 8.19
N PRO A 64 -10.42 -47.31 7.28
CA PRO A 64 -9.92 -47.51 5.91
C PRO A 64 -9.80 -46.22 5.09
N ASN A 65 -10.60 -45.19 5.43
CA ASN A 65 -10.50 -43.90 4.78
C ASN A 65 -9.18 -43.19 5.13
N ALA A 66 -8.72 -43.27 6.38
CA ALA A 66 -7.45 -42.73 6.80
C ALA A 66 -6.26 -43.35 6.06
N GLU A 67 -6.26 -44.69 5.91
CA GLU A 67 -5.20 -45.39 5.16
C GLU A 67 -5.16 -44.94 3.69
N ARG A 68 -6.32 -44.78 3.05
CA ARG A 68 -6.43 -44.29 1.66
C ARG A 68 -5.94 -42.85 1.47
N GLU A 69 -6.29 -41.95 2.38
CA GLU A 69 -5.82 -40.57 2.33
C GLU A 69 -4.31 -40.46 2.51
N LEU A 70 -3.73 -41.38 3.29
CA LEU A 70 -2.29 -41.46 3.52
C LEU A 70 -1.56 -42.18 2.38
N GLY A 71 -2.29 -42.80 1.44
CA GLY A 71 -1.71 -43.57 0.35
C GLY A 71 -1.16 -44.94 0.79
N TRP A 72 -1.64 -45.47 1.94
CA TRP A 72 -1.26 -46.76 2.48
C TRP A 72 -2.20 -47.87 1.94
N GLU A 73 -1.66 -49.08 1.89
CA GLU A 73 -2.51 -50.25 1.61
C GLU A 73 -3.36 -50.57 2.85
N THR A 74 -4.55 -51.12 2.62
CA THR A 74 -5.47 -51.49 3.70
C THR A 74 -4.82 -52.48 4.68
N GLY A 75 -4.74 -52.12 5.93
CA GLY A 75 -4.09 -52.87 7.01
C GLY A 75 -2.59 -52.64 7.15
N GLU A 76 -1.98 -51.77 6.36
CA GLU A 76 -0.55 -51.48 6.43
C GLU A 76 -0.15 -50.85 7.77
N ALA A 77 -1.03 -50.08 8.40
CA ALA A 77 -0.81 -49.46 9.70
C ALA A 77 -0.93 -50.42 10.88
N ILE A 78 -1.60 -51.58 10.68
CA ILE A 78 -1.90 -52.52 11.77
C ILE A 78 -0.62 -53.18 12.28
N GLY A 79 -0.47 -53.19 13.61
CA GLY A 79 0.70 -53.69 14.31
C GLY A 79 1.84 -52.68 14.49
N LYS A 80 1.81 -51.55 13.80
CA LYS A 80 2.79 -50.45 14.03
C LYS A 80 2.47 -49.78 15.35
N SER A 81 3.51 -49.30 16.05
CA SER A 81 3.31 -48.50 17.26
C SER A 81 2.78 -47.11 16.89
N LEU A 82 1.75 -46.66 17.62
CA LEU A 82 1.21 -45.31 17.43
C LEU A 82 2.28 -44.21 17.58
N GLY A 83 3.28 -44.42 18.45
CA GLY A 83 4.40 -43.51 18.66
C GLY A 83 5.41 -43.47 17.52
N GLU A 84 5.44 -44.48 16.64
CA GLU A 84 6.29 -44.54 15.45
C GLU A 84 5.65 -43.84 14.26
N LEU A 85 4.33 -43.81 14.21
CA LEU A 85 3.57 -43.17 13.14
C LEU A 85 3.49 -41.65 13.28
N PHE A 86 3.61 -41.16 14.50
CA PHE A 86 3.45 -39.74 14.81
C PHE A 86 4.69 -39.14 15.44
N ILE A 87 5.06 -37.98 14.95
CA ILE A 87 6.06 -37.12 15.57
C ILE A 87 5.28 -36.07 16.37
N ALA A 88 5.40 -36.08 17.68
CA ALA A 88 4.79 -35.02 18.50
C ALA A 88 5.44 -33.67 18.14
N GLU A 89 4.61 -32.63 18.01
CA GLU A 89 5.10 -31.27 17.83
C GLU A 89 5.96 -30.90 19.06
N GLN A 90 7.20 -30.45 18.84
CA GLN A 90 7.93 -29.76 19.90
C GLN A 90 7.25 -28.40 20.06
N ALA A 91 6.69 -28.15 21.25
CA ALA A 91 6.12 -26.86 21.56
C ALA A 91 7.15 -25.76 21.32
N ASP A 92 6.81 -24.75 20.50
CA ASP A 92 7.60 -23.52 20.36
C ASP A 92 7.57 -22.66 21.64
N ASP A 93 6.77 -23.07 22.64
CA ASP A 93 6.65 -22.41 23.94
C ASP A 93 7.49 -23.17 25.00
N PRO A 94 8.63 -22.61 25.43
CA PRO A 94 9.48 -23.23 26.44
C PRO A 94 8.80 -23.39 27.81
N ASP A 95 7.71 -22.66 28.08
CA ASP A 95 6.96 -22.74 29.35
C ASP A 95 5.85 -23.81 29.35
N ARG A 96 5.58 -24.47 28.20
CA ARG A 96 4.66 -25.60 28.07
C ARG A 96 5.37 -26.80 27.42
N PRO A 97 6.13 -27.60 28.16
CA PRO A 97 6.67 -28.84 27.63
C PRO A 97 5.49 -29.80 27.32
N GLU A 98 5.11 -29.90 26.05
CA GLU A 98 4.17 -30.94 25.62
C GLU A 98 4.79 -32.30 25.88
N ARG A 99 4.07 -33.13 26.62
CA ARG A 99 4.51 -34.47 26.93
C ARG A 99 4.45 -35.31 25.67
N PRO A 100 5.55 -35.97 25.25
CA PRO A 100 5.54 -36.80 24.06
C PRO A 100 4.36 -37.79 24.10
N LEU A 101 3.76 -38.05 22.91
CA LEU A 101 2.64 -39.01 22.80
C LEU A 101 2.94 -40.34 23.50
N THR A 102 4.17 -40.84 23.38
CA THR A 102 4.65 -42.04 24.05
C THR A 102 4.53 -41.96 25.58
N PHE A 103 4.74 -40.76 26.18
CA PHE A 103 4.56 -40.56 27.60
C PHE A 103 3.09 -40.62 28.00
N LEU A 104 2.19 -39.99 27.22
CA LEU A 104 0.74 -40.01 27.48
C LEU A 104 0.20 -41.44 27.39
N LEU A 105 0.62 -42.18 26.39
CA LEU A 105 0.26 -43.60 26.21
C LEU A 105 0.71 -44.46 27.36
N ARG A 106 1.98 -44.33 27.82
CA ARG A 106 2.52 -45.07 28.96
C ARG A 106 1.86 -44.69 30.28
N ALA A 107 1.50 -43.43 30.45
CA ALA A 107 0.82 -42.96 31.65
C ALA A 107 -0.67 -43.36 31.72
N ARG A 108 -1.17 -44.00 30.68
CA ARG A 108 -2.60 -44.40 30.56
C ARG A 108 -3.57 -43.24 30.76
N ASN A 109 -3.17 -42.03 30.37
CA ASN A 109 -3.96 -40.82 30.47
C ASN A 109 -4.84 -40.64 29.23
N SER A 110 -5.98 -39.96 29.37
CA SER A 110 -6.78 -39.55 28.24
C SER A 110 -6.01 -38.54 27.38
N ILE A 111 -6.04 -38.72 26.08
CA ILE A 111 -5.50 -37.81 25.08
C ILE A 111 -6.65 -36.92 24.63
N SER A 112 -6.48 -35.61 24.70
CA SER A 112 -7.49 -34.66 24.28
C SER A 112 -6.83 -33.62 23.39
N GLN A 113 -7.29 -33.50 22.15
CA GLN A 113 -6.88 -32.47 21.16
C GLN A 113 -5.36 -32.36 21.02
N LEU A 114 -4.68 -33.49 20.88
CA LEU A 114 -3.22 -33.51 20.67
C LEU A 114 -2.93 -33.40 19.17
N ASN A 115 -2.17 -32.38 18.77
CA ASN A 115 -1.70 -32.22 17.40
C ASN A 115 -0.46 -33.10 17.19
N VAL A 116 -0.50 -33.91 16.17
CA VAL A 116 0.60 -34.81 15.80
C VAL A 116 0.91 -34.68 14.30
N ARG A 117 2.20 -34.70 13.97
CA ARG A 117 2.63 -34.79 12.58
C ARG A 117 2.90 -36.23 12.21
N LEU A 118 2.43 -36.65 11.05
CA LEU A 118 2.75 -37.99 10.54
C LEU A 118 4.20 -38.06 10.04
N ALA A 119 4.85 -39.19 10.32
CA ALA A 119 6.20 -39.50 9.84
C ALA A 119 6.13 -40.09 8.41
N ILE A 120 5.68 -39.29 7.44
CA ILE A 120 5.61 -39.67 6.04
C ILE A 120 6.67 -38.89 5.27
N GLU A 121 7.48 -39.59 4.46
CA GLU A 121 8.47 -38.92 3.61
C GLU A 121 7.80 -38.10 2.50
N GLY A 122 8.23 -36.83 2.37
CA GLY A 122 7.86 -35.95 1.25
C GLY A 122 6.52 -35.23 1.39
N ARG A 123 5.73 -35.49 2.44
CA ARG A 123 4.46 -34.80 2.68
C ARG A 123 4.28 -34.47 4.16
N GLU A 124 4.01 -33.22 4.50
CA GLU A 124 3.69 -32.81 5.85
C GLU A 124 2.18 -32.94 6.07
N VAL A 125 1.76 -33.89 6.93
CA VAL A 125 0.36 -34.16 7.26
C VAL A 125 0.19 -34.01 8.76
N TRP A 126 -0.83 -33.26 9.17
CA TRP A 126 -1.12 -32.95 10.57
C TRP A 126 -2.48 -33.49 10.99
N TRP A 127 -2.49 -34.24 12.09
CA TRP A 127 -3.72 -34.73 12.69
C TRP A 127 -3.91 -34.18 14.09
N GLU A 128 -5.15 -33.89 14.43
CA GLU A 128 -5.61 -33.72 15.81
C GLU A 128 -6.15 -35.06 16.28
N ILE A 129 -5.54 -35.63 17.32
CA ILE A 129 -5.93 -36.93 17.87
C ILE A 129 -6.55 -36.78 19.27
N ALA A 130 -7.56 -37.58 19.53
CA ALA A 130 -8.17 -37.75 20.85
C ALA A 130 -8.31 -39.24 21.13
N GLY A 131 -8.14 -39.63 22.39
CA GLY A 131 -8.24 -41.05 22.77
C GLY A 131 -8.41 -41.24 24.26
N LYS A 132 -9.08 -42.34 24.60
CA LYS A 132 -9.27 -42.76 26.00
C LYS A 132 -8.73 -44.16 26.21
N PRO A 133 -8.06 -44.41 27.37
CA PRO A 133 -7.68 -45.76 27.75
C PRO A 133 -8.92 -46.61 27.99
N GLN A 134 -8.83 -47.86 27.60
CA GLN A 134 -9.87 -48.86 27.78
C GLN A 134 -9.36 -49.92 28.78
N PHE A 135 -10.25 -50.37 29.63
CA PHE A 135 -10.01 -51.41 30.63
C PHE A 135 -11.05 -52.52 30.47
N ASP A 136 -10.65 -53.75 30.78
CA ASP A 136 -11.54 -54.91 30.70
C ASP A 136 -12.37 -55.04 31.99
N ALA A 137 -13.16 -56.13 32.12
CA ALA A 137 -14.00 -56.38 33.27
C ALA A 137 -13.20 -56.65 34.59
N HIS A 138 -11.89 -56.86 34.50
CA HIS A 138 -10.99 -57.07 35.62
C HIS A 138 -10.13 -55.83 35.93
N ASP A 139 -10.47 -54.66 35.31
CA ASP A 139 -9.76 -53.39 35.45
C ASP A 139 -8.31 -53.45 34.88
N GLU A 140 -8.06 -54.43 33.94
CA GLU A 140 -6.81 -54.49 33.24
C GLU A 140 -6.84 -53.65 31.96
N PHE A 141 -5.71 -52.92 31.74
CA PHE A 141 -5.58 -52.06 30.55
C PHE A 141 -5.49 -52.88 29.28
N VAL A 142 -6.43 -52.67 28.34
CA VAL A 142 -6.49 -53.38 27.06
C VAL A 142 -6.10 -52.53 25.85
N GLY A 143 -5.85 -51.23 26.02
CA GLY A 143 -5.41 -50.37 24.95
C GLY A 143 -6.13 -49.00 24.92
N TYR A 144 -6.05 -48.34 23.79
CA TYR A 144 -6.71 -47.05 23.57
C TYR A 144 -7.75 -47.14 22.48
N ARG A 145 -8.79 -46.33 22.57
CA ARG A 145 -9.71 -46.06 21.47
C ARG A 145 -9.85 -44.57 21.30
N GLY A 146 -9.80 -44.09 20.06
CA GLY A 146 -9.81 -42.66 19.79
C GLY A 146 -10.32 -42.33 18.40
N SER A 147 -10.38 -41.05 18.17
CA SER A 147 -10.63 -40.44 16.88
C SER A 147 -9.46 -39.54 16.45
N ALA A 148 -9.36 -39.32 15.18
CA ALA A 148 -8.43 -38.38 14.60
C ALA A 148 -9.13 -37.56 13.51
N LYS A 149 -8.64 -36.37 13.27
CA LYS A 149 -9.10 -35.47 12.22
C LYS A 149 -7.90 -34.87 11.52
N ASP A 150 -7.93 -34.80 10.17
CA ASP A 150 -6.93 -34.05 9.42
C ASP A 150 -7.13 -32.54 9.66
N ILE A 151 -6.06 -31.89 10.09
CA ILE A 151 -6.00 -30.44 10.32
C ILE A 151 -4.94 -29.79 9.44
N THR A 152 -4.43 -30.49 8.42
CA THR A 152 -3.36 -29.99 7.55
C THR A 152 -3.76 -28.70 6.87
N GLU A 153 -4.89 -28.69 6.15
CA GLU A 153 -5.40 -27.50 5.45
C GLU A 153 -5.72 -26.35 6.42
N ALA A 154 -6.30 -26.67 7.59
CA ALA A 154 -6.60 -25.65 8.60
C ALA A 154 -5.32 -25.00 9.15
N ARG A 155 -4.26 -25.78 9.40
CA ARG A 155 -2.96 -25.25 9.85
C ARG A 155 -2.22 -24.48 8.77
N GLU A 156 -2.24 -24.96 7.54
CA GLU A 156 -1.68 -24.22 6.41
C GLU A 156 -2.38 -22.88 6.24
N SER A 157 -3.71 -22.87 6.22
CA SER A 157 -4.50 -21.64 6.14
C SER A 157 -4.22 -20.68 7.31
N GLN A 158 -4.08 -21.22 8.52
CA GLN A 158 -3.74 -20.41 9.68
C GLN A 158 -2.33 -19.82 9.58
N ARG A 159 -1.33 -20.63 9.19
CA ARG A 159 0.06 -20.16 8.98
C ARG A 159 0.13 -19.11 7.87
N ASP A 160 -0.60 -19.31 6.78
CA ASP A 160 -0.68 -18.33 5.70
C ASP A 160 -1.37 -17.03 6.16
N ALA A 161 -2.44 -17.14 6.94
CA ALA A 161 -3.10 -15.98 7.53
C ALA A 161 -2.16 -15.21 8.49
N GLU A 162 -1.43 -15.91 9.36
CA GLU A 162 -0.43 -15.33 10.26
C GLU A 162 0.71 -14.66 9.48
N ARG A 163 1.18 -15.30 8.40
CA ARG A 163 2.19 -14.74 7.52
C ARG A 163 1.70 -13.48 6.83
N LEU A 164 0.49 -13.50 6.25
CA LEU A 164 -0.12 -12.34 5.60
C LEU A 164 -0.43 -11.22 6.58
N ALA A 165 -0.75 -11.54 7.83
CA ALA A 165 -0.95 -10.54 8.88
C ALA A 165 0.33 -9.77 9.24
N GLN A 166 1.51 -10.34 9.00
CA GLN A 166 2.79 -9.75 9.41
C GLN A 166 3.71 -9.37 8.26
N PHE A 167 3.56 -9.97 7.08
CA PHE A 167 4.46 -9.78 5.95
C PHE A 167 3.72 -9.33 4.69
N ASP A 168 4.42 -8.58 3.86
CA ASP A 168 3.92 -8.17 2.54
C ASP A 168 4.07 -9.33 1.54
N PRO A 169 2.99 -9.74 0.86
CA PRO A 169 3.02 -10.92 -0.01
C PRO A 169 3.87 -10.75 -1.27
N VAL A 170 4.12 -9.51 -1.71
CA VAL A 170 4.91 -9.23 -2.92
C VAL A 170 6.40 -9.27 -2.63
N THR A 171 6.83 -8.59 -1.58
CA THR A 171 8.25 -8.39 -1.27
C THR A 171 8.80 -9.35 -0.23
N GLY A 172 7.93 -9.98 0.58
CA GLY A 172 8.32 -10.81 1.71
C GLY A 172 8.83 -10.02 2.93
N LEU A 173 8.93 -8.70 2.84
CA LEU A 173 9.30 -7.84 3.96
C LEU A 173 8.17 -7.78 5.01
N PRO A 174 8.46 -7.41 6.26
CA PRO A 174 7.45 -6.99 7.21
C PRO A 174 6.47 -5.99 6.59
N ASN A 175 5.18 -6.16 6.87
CA ASN A 175 4.16 -5.21 6.43
C ASN A 175 4.07 -4.00 7.38
N SER A 176 3.22 -3.03 7.04
CA SER A 176 3.02 -1.82 7.85
C SER A 176 2.56 -2.11 9.28
N GLN A 177 1.75 -3.14 9.48
CA GLN A 177 1.24 -3.50 10.80
C GLN A 177 2.35 -3.98 11.72
N ARG A 178 3.17 -4.92 11.26
CA ARG A 178 4.32 -5.44 12.01
C ARG A 178 5.34 -4.34 12.28
N ALA A 179 5.62 -3.51 11.29
CA ALA A 179 6.56 -2.40 11.42
C ALA A 179 6.09 -1.32 12.42
N ASN A 180 4.82 -1.01 12.45
CA ASN A 180 4.25 -0.07 13.42
C ASN A 180 4.30 -0.63 14.85
N LEU A 181 3.99 -1.92 15.03
CA LEU A 181 4.12 -2.58 16.32
C LEU A 181 5.57 -2.49 16.83
N ARG A 182 6.52 -2.80 15.97
CA ARG A 182 7.94 -2.76 16.33
C ARG A 182 8.44 -1.34 16.63
N LEU A 183 7.99 -0.36 15.86
CA LEU A 183 8.27 1.05 16.14
C LEU A 183 7.71 1.45 17.52
N THR A 184 6.51 1.00 17.86
CA THR A 184 5.89 1.26 19.17
C THR A 184 6.73 0.66 20.29
N GLU A 185 7.17 -0.59 20.17
CA GLU A 185 8.04 -1.25 21.15
C GLU A 185 9.36 -0.50 21.35
N MET A 186 9.98 -0.02 20.26
CA MET A 186 11.20 0.79 20.33
C MET A 186 10.98 2.12 21.05
N LEU A 187 9.85 2.79 20.78
CA LEU A 187 9.51 4.06 21.43
C LEU A 187 9.13 3.87 22.91
N GLU A 188 8.52 2.77 23.28
CA GLU A 188 8.30 2.41 24.68
C GLU A 188 9.62 2.11 25.40
N ALA A 189 10.53 1.40 24.76
CA ALA A 189 11.88 1.18 25.28
C ALA A 189 12.65 2.50 25.48
N TYR A 190 12.45 3.51 24.62
CA TYR A 190 13.00 4.86 24.78
C TYR A 190 12.60 5.49 26.13
N ARG A 191 11.35 5.32 26.56
CA ARG A 191 10.87 5.87 27.85
C ARG A 191 11.73 5.40 29.02
N ASN A 192 12.22 4.15 28.95
CA ASN A 192 13.01 3.49 29.98
C ASN A 192 14.52 3.70 29.81
N THR A 193 15.03 3.62 28.59
CA THR A 193 16.48 3.59 28.29
C THR A 193 17.02 4.91 27.74
N LYS A 194 16.16 5.84 27.35
CA LYS A 194 16.53 7.12 26.67
C LYS A 194 17.30 6.93 25.36
N ARG A 195 17.14 5.78 24.69
CA ARG A 195 17.76 5.50 23.39
C ARG A 195 16.89 6.07 22.27
N SER A 196 17.47 6.94 21.47
CA SER A 196 16.80 7.54 20.31
C SER A 196 16.48 6.48 19.24
N CYS A 197 15.54 6.77 18.35
CA CYS A 197 15.37 6.01 17.12
C CYS A 197 14.99 6.94 15.96
N ALA A 198 15.31 6.51 14.75
CA ALA A 198 14.96 7.25 13.55
C ALA A 198 14.07 6.42 12.62
N LEU A 199 13.14 7.09 11.97
CA LEU A 199 12.26 6.54 10.96
C LEU A 199 12.54 7.23 9.62
N LEU A 200 12.82 6.42 8.59
CA LEU A 200 12.88 6.87 7.21
C LEU A 200 11.66 6.30 6.46
N ILE A 201 10.89 7.18 5.83
CA ILE A 201 9.85 6.77 4.87
C ILE A 201 10.38 7.06 3.47
N ILE A 202 10.30 6.03 2.62
CA ILE A 202 10.91 5.99 1.29
C ILE A 202 9.78 5.82 0.28
N ASN A 203 9.71 6.70 -0.70
CA ASN A 203 8.72 6.64 -1.77
C ASN A 203 9.41 6.46 -3.12
N LEU A 204 8.96 5.47 -3.91
CA LEU A 204 9.45 5.26 -5.27
C LEU A 204 8.70 6.21 -6.21
N ASP A 205 9.41 7.15 -6.81
CA ASP A 205 8.82 8.18 -7.67
C ASP A 205 8.34 7.58 -9.00
N ARG A 206 7.19 8.04 -9.48
CA ARG A 206 6.60 7.62 -10.76
C ARG A 206 6.33 6.11 -10.87
N PHE A 207 6.23 5.37 -9.77
CA PHE A 207 5.93 3.93 -9.78
C PHE A 207 4.61 3.61 -10.49
N LYS A 208 3.60 4.49 -10.37
CA LYS A 208 2.33 4.37 -11.09
C LYS A 208 2.54 4.30 -12.60
N HIS A 209 3.44 5.11 -13.15
CA HIS A 209 3.76 5.10 -14.57
C HIS A 209 4.39 3.78 -15.04
N VAL A 210 5.19 3.14 -14.18
CA VAL A 210 5.73 1.79 -14.48
C VAL A 210 4.59 0.78 -14.61
N ASN A 211 3.62 0.80 -13.68
CA ASN A 211 2.45 -0.07 -13.74
C ASN A 211 1.58 0.18 -14.99
N GLU A 212 1.40 1.44 -15.37
CA GLU A 212 0.62 1.83 -16.54
C GLU A 212 1.30 1.46 -17.87
N THR A 213 2.64 1.48 -17.90
CA THR A 213 3.41 1.25 -19.14
C THR A 213 3.82 -0.22 -19.32
N LEU A 214 4.23 -0.90 -18.22
CA LEU A 214 4.80 -2.25 -18.25
C LEU A 214 3.89 -3.30 -17.59
N GLY A 215 2.76 -2.87 -16.98
CA GLY A 215 1.84 -3.76 -16.28
C GLY A 215 2.19 -4.00 -14.80
N HIS A 216 1.22 -4.55 -14.06
CA HIS A 216 1.36 -4.77 -12.61
C HIS A 216 2.43 -5.82 -12.25
N ALA A 217 2.60 -6.86 -13.06
CA ALA A 217 3.62 -7.88 -12.83
C ALA A 217 5.03 -7.28 -12.85
N ALA A 218 5.29 -6.37 -13.78
CA ALA A 218 6.54 -5.63 -13.86
C ALA A 218 6.75 -4.72 -12.63
N GLY A 219 5.69 -4.08 -12.15
CA GLY A 219 5.72 -3.30 -10.91
C GLY A 219 6.05 -4.14 -9.68
N ASP A 220 5.47 -5.33 -9.56
CA ASP A 220 5.73 -6.25 -8.45
C ASP A 220 7.19 -6.75 -8.48
N GLU A 221 7.72 -7.06 -9.65
CA GLU A 221 9.13 -7.45 -9.79
C GLU A 221 10.08 -6.29 -9.42
N LEU A 222 9.74 -5.06 -9.81
CA LEU A 222 10.49 -3.86 -9.40
C LEU A 222 10.49 -3.71 -7.88
N LEU A 223 9.34 -3.91 -7.22
CA LEU A 223 9.22 -3.84 -5.76
C LEU A 223 10.08 -4.89 -5.05
N LYS A 224 10.14 -6.13 -5.57
CA LYS A 224 11.02 -7.19 -5.05
C LYS A 224 12.50 -6.80 -5.15
N GLN A 225 12.91 -6.26 -6.29
CA GLN A 225 14.28 -5.79 -6.47
C GLN A 225 14.60 -4.60 -5.57
N ALA A 226 13.66 -3.67 -5.37
CA ALA A 226 13.82 -2.54 -4.43
C ALA A 226 13.98 -3.04 -2.98
N ALA A 227 13.16 -4.00 -2.56
CA ALA A 227 13.26 -4.64 -1.25
C ALA A 227 14.65 -5.27 -1.04
N ALA A 228 15.12 -6.09 -1.99
CA ALA A 228 16.44 -6.72 -1.93
C ALA A 228 17.60 -5.71 -1.90
N ARG A 229 17.44 -4.54 -2.56
CA ARG A 229 18.42 -3.45 -2.48
C ARG A 229 18.44 -2.81 -1.10
N LEU A 230 17.26 -2.58 -0.50
CA LEU A 230 17.15 -2.00 0.85
C LEU A 230 17.76 -2.92 1.90
N GLU A 231 17.50 -4.22 1.86
CA GLU A 231 18.07 -5.20 2.80
C GLU A 231 19.60 -5.18 2.81
N ARG A 232 20.24 -4.97 1.65
CA ARG A 232 21.70 -4.84 1.55
C ARG A 232 22.26 -3.60 2.24
N ILE A 233 21.49 -2.49 2.28
CA ILE A 233 21.91 -1.24 2.95
C ILE A 233 21.79 -1.36 4.46
N ALA A 234 20.73 -2.00 4.95
CA ALA A 234 20.40 -2.03 6.37
C ALA A 234 21.38 -2.84 7.22
N GLY A 235 22.10 -3.81 6.63
CA GLY A 235 23.20 -4.53 7.30
C GLY A 235 22.79 -5.22 8.60
N GLY A 236 21.52 -5.59 8.80
CA GLY A 236 21.00 -6.27 9.99
C GLY A 236 20.79 -5.38 11.22
N LYS A 237 21.11 -4.08 11.17
CA LYS A 237 20.90 -3.14 12.27
C LYS A 237 19.59 -2.35 12.18
N ALA A 238 18.98 -2.30 11.00
CA ALA A 238 17.74 -1.58 10.74
C ALA A 238 16.63 -2.55 10.37
N GLU A 239 15.42 -2.24 10.76
CA GLU A 239 14.23 -2.97 10.32
C GLU A 239 13.64 -2.30 9.09
N ILE A 240 13.45 -3.10 8.06
CA ILE A 240 12.85 -2.66 6.80
C ILE A 240 11.46 -3.26 6.69
N ALA A 241 10.53 -2.45 6.21
CA ALA A 241 9.17 -2.89 5.95
C ALA A 241 8.60 -2.23 4.69
N ARG A 242 7.60 -2.87 4.10
CA ARG A 242 6.78 -2.26 3.06
C ARG A 242 5.50 -1.69 3.66
N ARG A 243 5.25 -0.40 3.44
CA ARG A 243 4.04 0.29 3.93
C ARG A 243 2.82 0.08 3.04
N GLY A 244 3.03 -0.42 1.83
CA GLY A 244 2.01 -0.58 0.79
C GLY A 244 2.27 0.32 -0.42
N GLY A 245 1.62 0.03 -1.54
CA GLY A 245 1.85 0.74 -2.79
C GLY A 245 3.34 0.76 -3.19
N ASN A 246 3.89 1.95 -3.32
CA ASN A 246 5.28 2.23 -3.66
C ASN A 246 6.13 2.71 -2.47
N ALA A 247 5.65 2.53 -1.24
CA ALA A 247 6.28 3.07 -0.04
C ALA A 247 6.95 1.97 0.80
N PHE A 248 8.18 2.26 1.26
CA PHE A 248 8.94 1.47 2.22
C PHE A 248 9.25 2.30 3.46
N GLN A 249 9.62 1.63 4.54
CA GLN A 249 10.15 2.29 5.73
C GLN A 249 11.38 1.57 6.26
N ILE A 250 12.25 2.35 6.89
CA ILE A 250 13.40 1.85 7.65
C ILE A 250 13.31 2.43 9.05
N VAL A 251 13.39 1.57 10.06
CA VAL A 251 13.50 1.97 11.47
C VAL A 251 14.90 1.66 11.94
N LEU A 252 15.59 2.67 12.49
CA LEU A 252 16.93 2.55 13.04
C LEU A 252 16.89 2.77 14.55
N PRO A 253 17.23 1.77 15.35
CA PRO A 253 17.43 1.95 16.78
C PRO A 253 18.71 2.72 17.07
N ASP A 254 18.74 3.39 18.22
CA ASP A 254 19.93 4.02 18.80
C ASP A 254 20.64 5.04 17.88
N THR A 255 19.87 5.75 17.05
CA THR A 255 20.43 6.69 16.05
C THR A 255 19.61 7.97 16.00
N ASP A 256 20.27 9.12 16.24
CA ASP A 256 19.69 10.46 16.11
C ASP A 256 20.65 11.46 15.44
N ASP A 257 21.83 11.01 15.06
CA ASP A 257 22.79 11.84 14.34
C ASP A 257 22.31 12.11 12.92
N ARG A 258 21.98 13.37 12.65
CA ARG A 258 21.46 13.81 11.34
C ARG A 258 22.46 13.61 10.20
N GLY A 259 23.76 13.65 10.49
CA GLY A 259 24.80 13.37 9.48
C GLY A 259 24.72 11.92 9.00
N THR A 260 24.77 10.98 9.93
CA THR A 260 24.65 9.54 9.64
C THR A 260 23.33 9.20 8.96
N LEU A 261 22.22 9.79 9.41
CA LEU A 261 20.90 9.58 8.81
C LEU A 261 20.80 10.18 7.40
N GLY A 262 21.39 11.34 7.18
CA GLY A 262 21.46 11.99 5.86
C GLY A 262 22.27 11.15 4.86
N ASP A 263 23.43 10.64 5.29
CA ASP A 263 24.27 9.75 4.47
C ASP A 263 23.54 8.45 4.13
N LEU A 264 22.79 7.88 5.07
CA LEU A 264 21.97 6.72 4.80
C LEU A 264 20.87 7.02 3.79
N ALA A 265 20.12 8.11 3.98
CA ALA A 265 19.06 8.54 3.07
C ALA A 265 19.61 8.77 1.65
N GLN A 266 20.77 9.42 1.53
CA GLN A 266 21.42 9.63 0.23
C GLN A 266 21.84 8.32 -0.43
N ARG A 267 22.38 7.36 0.32
CA ARG A 267 22.72 6.03 -0.20
C ARG A 267 21.48 5.25 -0.65
N VAL A 268 20.38 5.34 0.10
CA VAL A 268 19.08 4.76 -0.28
C VAL A 268 18.62 5.33 -1.61
N ILE A 269 18.63 6.65 -1.77
CA ILE A 269 18.25 7.31 -3.03
C ILE A 269 19.12 6.83 -4.18
N GLN A 270 20.44 6.86 -4.03
CA GLN A 270 21.38 6.44 -5.07
C GLN A 270 21.17 4.98 -5.50
N LEU A 271 20.94 4.07 -4.55
CA LEU A 271 20.78 2.65 -4.85
C LEU A 271 19.42 2.34 -5.48
N LEU A 272 18.35 2.94 -4.97
CA LEU A 272 17.02 2.70 -5.51
C LEU A 272 16.77 3.41 -6.85
N SER A 273 17.52 4.46 -7.16
CA SER A 273 17.46 5.13 -8.47
C SER A 273 18.29 4.45 -9.56
N GLN A 274 19.03 3.37 -9.24
CA GLN A 274 19.70 2.56 -10.25
C GLN A 274 18.68 1.82 -11.12
N PRO A 275 18.99 1.59 -12.41
CA PRO A 275 18.08 0.90 -13.30
C PRO A 275 17.63 -0.47 -12.79
N TYR A 276 16.36 -0.79 -13.03
CA TYR A 276 15.74 -2.07 -12.76
C TYR A 276 15.61 -2.86 -14.06
N SER A 277 15.86 -4.17 -14.01
CA SER A 277 15.62 -5.06 -15.14
C SER A 277 14.32 -5.81 -14.89
N VAL A 278 13.28 -5.50 -15.66
CA VAL A 278 11.92 -6.02 -15.47
C VAL A 278 11.41 -6.54 -16.79
N GLU A 279 11.10 -7.84 -16.88
CA GLU A 279 10.58 -8.51 -18.09
C GLU A 279 11.38 -8.17 -19.37
N GLY A 280 12.70 -8.11 -19.27
CA GLY A 280 13.58 -7.78 -20.40
C GLY A 280 13.66 -6.28 -20.75
N SER A 281 12.88 -5.44 -20.09
CA SER A 281 12.90 -3.99 -20.22
C SER A 281 13.71 -3.34 -19.10
N ARG A 282 14.20 -2.11 -19.36
CA ARG A 282 14.94 -1.33 -18.37
C ARG A 282 14.08 -0.19 -17.85
N ALA A 283 13.71 -0.23 -16.54
CA ALA A 283 12.99 0.84 -15.88
C ALA A 283 13.93 1.68 -15.01
N ILE A 284 13.75 2.99 -15.03
CA ILE A 284 14.47 3.94 -14.17
C ILE A 284 13.42 4.73 -13.40
N ILE A 285 13.52 4.72 -12.06
CA ILE A 285 12.64 5.45 -11.17
C ILE A 285 13.46 6.32 -10.22
N GLY A 286 12.87 7.42 -9.75
CA GLY A 286 13.43 8.21 -8.67
C GLY A 286 13.04 7.65 -7.30
N THR A 287 13.62 8.22 -6.26
CA THR A 287 13.33 7.85 -4.88
C THR A 287 13.40 9.08 -3.99
N THR A 288 12.34 9.33 -3.24
CA THR A 288 12.24 10.45 -2.29
C THR A 288 12.15 9.91 -0.86
N VAL A 289 12.87 10.52 0.08
CA VAL A 289 12.98 10.04 1.46
C VAL A 289 12.61 11.15 2.45
N GLY A 290 11.75 10.81 3.41
CA GLY A 290 11.46 11.63 4.58
C GLY A 290 12.06 11.01 5.84
N VAL A 291 12.67 11.83 6.68
CA VAL A 291 13.36 11.38 7.91
C VAL A 291 12.74 12.07 9.12
N ALA A 292 12.37 11.27 10.12
CA ALA A 292 11.92 11.74 11.42
C ALA A 292 12.69 11.04 12.55
N VAL A 293 12.96 11.77 13.64
CA VAL A 293 13.83 11.30 14.73
C VAL A 293 13.09 11.44 16.06
N ALA A 294 12.91 10.32 16.76
CA ALA A 294 12.42 10.34 18.13
C ALA A 294 13.57 10.61 19.12
N PRO A 295 13.33 11.41 20.16
CA PRO A 295 12.03 11.94 20.61
C PRO A 295 11.63 13.31 20.00
N TYR A 296 12.49 13.92 19.18
CA TYR A 296 12.37 15.32 18.75
C TYR A 296 11.15 15.56 17.86
N ASP A 297 10.86 14.59 16.98
CA ASP A 297 9.83 14.70 15.94
C ASP A 297 8.55 13.93 16.28
N GLY A 298 8.55 13.14 17.38
CA GLY A 298 7.41 12.38 17.88
C GLY A 298 7.77 11.45 19.02
N LEU A 299 6.81 11.19 19.93
CA LEU A 299 6.96 10.31 21.08
C LEU A 299 6.13 9.02 20.97
N ASP A 300 5.32 8.90 19.95
CA ASP A 300 4.54 7.73 19.59
C ASP A 300 4.70 7.42 18.11
N ALA A 301 4.30 6.21 17.71
CA ALA A 301 4.49 5.72 16.36
C ALA A 301 3.74 6.57 15.32
N ASP A 302 2.50 6.96 15.62
CA ASP A 302 1.66 7.72 14.68
C ASP A 302 2.21 9.13 14.45
N ALA A 303 2.67 9.81 15.50
CA ALA A 303 3.31 11.11 15.40
C ALA A 303 4.59 11.05 14.56
N LEU A 304 5.45 10.05 14.82
CA LEU A 304 6.71 9.92 14.11
C LEU A 304 6.51 9.55 12.64
N ILE A 305 5.53 8.69 12.35
CA ILE A 305 5.13 8.35 10.98
C ILE A 305 4.61 9.58 10.25
N THR A 306 3.70 10.34 10.88
CA THR A 306 3.16 11.58 10.30
C THR A 306 4.27 12.57 10.01
N ALA A 307 5.23 12.74 10.92
CA ALA A 307 6.38 13.61 10.73
C ALA A 307 7.23 13.18 9.51
N ALA A 308 7.55 11.90 9.38
CA ALA A 308 8.31 11.39 8.25
C ALA A 308 7.55 11.51 6.91
N GLU A 309 6.22 11.31 6.90
CA GLU A 309 5.37 11.50 5.71
C GLU A 309 5.32 12.97 5.27
N LEU A 310 5.22 13.91 6.22
CA LEU A 310 5.31 15.34 5.92
C LEU A 310 6.67 15.71 5.33
N ALA A 311 7.74 15.10 5.81
CA ALA A 311 9.07 15.28 5.24
C ALA A 311 9.16 14.76 3.79
N VAL A 312 8.53 13.60 3.46
CA VAL A 312 8.42 13.09 2.08
C VAL A 312 7.64 14.07 1.20
N GLN A 313 6.52 14.60 1.68
CA GLN A 313 5.72 15.58 0.92
C GLN A 313 6.53 16.84 0.61
N ALA A 314 7.26 17.36 1.60
CA ALA A 314 8.11 18.53 1.42
C ALA A 314 9.28 18.27 0.46
N ALA A 315 9.86 17.07 0.49
CA ALA A 315 10.90 16.66 -0.45
C ALA A 315 10.36 16.58 -1.88
N ASN A 316 9.14 16.05 -2.07
CA ASN A 316 8.47 15.99 -3.37
C ASN A 316 8.20 17.39 -3.95
N GLY A 317 7.79 18.34 -3.12
CA GLY A 317 7.54 19.74 -3.52
C GLY A 317 8.81 20.52 -3.87
N GLY A 318 9.98 20.11 -3.35
CA GLY A 318 11.27 20.73 -3.63
C GLY A 318 12.04 20.13 -4.83
N GLY A 319 11.40 19.21 -5.57
CA GLY A 319 12.02 18.46 -6.68
C GLY A 319 12.39 17.04 -6.22
N ARG A 320 11.71 16.03 -6.73
CA ARG A 320 11.89 14.61 -6.37
C ARG A 320 13.35 14.14 -6.37
N GLY A 321 13.61 12.95 -5.86
CA GLY A 321 14.98 12.40 -5.85
C GLY A 321 15.88 12.93 -4.75
N GLN A 322 15.30 13.43 -3.67
CA GLN A 322 16.01 14.00 -2.53
C GLN A 322 15.47 13.48 -1.19
N TYR A 323 16.16 13.79 -0.11
CA TYR A 323 15.64 13.54 1.23
C TYR A 323 15.39 14.84 1.99
N ARG A 324 14.47 14.80 2.96
CA ARG A 324 14.25 15.87 3.94
C ARG A 324 14.06 15.31 5.33
N PHE A 325 14.61 16.03 6.30
CA PHE A 325 14.24 15.85 7.70
C PHE A 325 12.95 16.57 8.00
N TYR A 326 12.15 16.00 8.87
CA TYR A 326 11.02 16.71 9.44
C TYR A 326 11.49 17.98 10.18
N SER A 327 10.67 19.02 10.10
CA SER A 327 10.70 20.21 10.93
C SER A 327 9.27 20.69 11.18
N SER A 328 9.02 21.38 12.28
CA SER A 328 7.68 21.87 12.63
C SER A 328 7.06 22.76 11.55
N ASP A 329 7.88 23.51 10.83
CA ASP A 329 7.44 24.36 9.71
C ASP A 329 6.78 23.56 8.58
N LEU A 330 7.13 22.26 8.41
CA LEU A 330 6.51 21.40 7.41
C LEU A 330 5.06 21.04 7.77
N ALA A 331 4.75 20.89 9.04
CA ALA A 331 3.38 20.67 9.50
C ALA A 331 2.50 21.90 9.22
N ASP A 332 3.01 23.08 9.50
CA ASP A 332 2.31 24.34 9.21
C ASP A 332 2.14 24.54 7.71
N GLY A 333 3.17 24.26 6.91
CA GLY A 333 3.11 24.29 5.45
C GLY A 333 2.09 23.29 4.87
N ALA A 334 2.02 22.07 5.38
CA ALA A 334 1.04 21.07 4.95
C ALA A 334 -0.39 21.44 5.33
N LYS A 335 -0.60 22.04 6.51
CA LYS A 335 -1.90 22.58 6.93
C LYS A 335 -2.34 23.70 6.03
N LEU A 336 -1.43 24.64 5.75
CA LEU A 336 -1.67 25.76 4.84
C LEU A 336 -2.03 25.25 3.43
N ARG A 337 -1.28 24.26 2.91
CA ARG A 337 -1.55 23.66 1.60
C ARG A 337 -2.95 23.05 1.52
N ARG A 338 -3.36 22.26 2.53
CA ARG A 338 -4.72 21.69 2.60
C ARG A 338 -5.81 22.75 2.59
N GLN A 339 -5.57 23.86 3.30
CA GLN A 339 -6.51 24.99 3.31
C GLN A 339 -6.58 25.64 1.92
N ILE A 340 -5.44 25.87 1.26
CA ILE A 340 -5.38 26.39 -0.11
C ILE A 340 -6.11 25.45 -1.08
N GLU A 341 -5.94 24.13 -0.99
CA GLU A 341 -6.64 23.13 -1.79
C GLU A 341 -8.18 23.24 -1.65
N GLN A 342 -8.64 23.47 -0.42
CA GLN A 342 -10.07 23.63 -0.15
C GLN A 342 -10.60 24.96 -0.69
N ASP A 343 -9.90 26.06 -0.41
CA ASP A 343 -10.31 27.42 -0.81
C ASP A 343 -10.29 27.58 -2.34
N LEU A 344 -9.35 26.90 -3.03
CA LEU A 344 -9.17 26.99 -4.48
C LEU A 344 -10.34 26.38 -5.27
N ARG A 345 -11.03 25.39 -4.70
CA ARG A 345 -12.23 24.78 -5.33
C ARG A 345 -13.36 25.79 -5.55
N ASP A 346 -13.46 26.74 -4.64
CA ASP A 346 -14.52 27.76 -4.67
C ASP A 346 -14.05 29.10 -5.24
N ALA A 347 -12.76 29.25 -5.54
CA ALA A 347 -12.16 30.53 -5.91
C ALA A 347 -12.78 31.17 -7.17
N ILE A 348 -13.19 30.34 -8.15
CA ILE A 348 -13.86 30.81 -9.37
C ILE A 348 -15.23 31.36 -9.01
N ASP A 349 -16.06 30.60 -8.32
CA ASP A 349 -17.44 30.98 -7.99
C ASP A 349 -17.51 32.20 -7.07
N LYS A 350 -16.50 32.34 -6.20
CA LYS A 350 -16.35 33.49 -5.29
C LYS A 350 -15.73 34.73 -5.95
N GLY A 351 -15.38 34.67 -7.25
CA GLY A 351 -14.79 35.79 -7.98
C GLY A 351 -13.43 36.23 -7.45
N GLN A 352 -12.64 35.29 -6.88
CA GLN A 352 -11.33 35.60 -6.28
C GLN A 352 -10.19 35.55 -7.30
N LEU A 353 -10.43 34.99 -8.48
CA LEU A 353 -9.45 34.93 -9.56
C LEU A 353 -9.59 36.14 -10.47
N VAL A 354 -8.46 36.72 -10.85
CA VAL A 354 -8.40 37.85 -11.80
C VAL A 354 -7.27 37.64 -12.79
N MET A 355 -7.40 38.27 -13.98
CA MET A 355 -6.35 38.23 -15.01
C MET A 355 -5.57 39.54 -15.03
N HIS A 356 -4.25 39.46 -14.83
CA HIS A 356 -3.33 40.54 -15.10
C HIS A 356 -2.69 40.37 -16.46
N TYR A 357 -2.22 41.48 -17.05
CA TYR A 357 -1.68 41.48 -18.43
C TYR A 357 -0.31 42.12 -18.46
N GLN A 358 0.70 41.33 -18.86
CA GLN A 358 2.06 41.80 -19.02
C GLN A 358 2.36 42.10 -20.50
N PRO A 359 2.72 43.34 -20.86
CA PRO A 359 2.98 43.68 -22.25
C PRO A 359 4.26 43.05 -22.78
N VAL A 360 4.21 42.51 -24.00
CA VAL A 360 5.36 41.99 -24.76
C VAL A 360 5.67 43.00 -25.87
N VAL A 361 6.91 43.51 -25.85
CA VAL A 361 7.36 44.59 -26.69
C VAL A 361 8.27 44.08 -27.80
N CYS A 362 8.04 44.52 -29.04
CA CYS A 362 8.96 44.27 -30.14
C CYS A 362 10.25 45.08 -29.95
N THR A 363 11.39 44.41 -29.87
CA THR A 363 12.71 45.03 -29.64
C THR A 363 13.11 46.02 -30.76
N LYS A 364 12.70 45.75 -32.01
CA LYS A 364 13.00 46.61 -33.17
C LYS A 364 12.12 47.87 -33.19
N THR A 365 10.81 47.74 -32.98
CA THR A 365 9.87 48.86 -33.15
C THR A 365 9.53 49.54 -31.82
N ARG A 366 9.88 48.93 -30.67
CA ARG A 366 9.52 49.39 -29.32
C ARG A 366 8.00 49.48 -29.06
N LEU A 367 7.19 48.86 -29.92
CA LEU A 367 5.73 48.84 -29.78
C LEU A 367 5.29 47.55 -29.09
N VAL A 368 4.24 47.62 -28.29
CA VAL A 368 3.56 46.47 -27.71
C VAL A 368 2.91 45.66 -28.82
N ARG A 369 3.16 44.37 -28.90
CA ARG A 369 2.62 43.45 -29.91
C ARG A 369 1.67 42.40 -29.35
N SER A 370 1.86 42.06 -28.10
CA SER A 370 0.97 41.14 -27.38
C SER A 370 1.00 41.44 -25.88
N CYS A 371 0.05 40.87 -25.16
CA CYS A 371 0.07 40.84 -23.69
C CYS A 371 -0.03 39.38 -23.24
N GLU A 372 0.82 38.97 -22.31
CA GLU A 372 0.70 37.72 -21.63
C GLU A 372 -0.32 37.84 -20.50
N ALA A 373 -1.31 36.95 -20.48
CA ALA A 373 -2.36 36.91 -19.47
C ALA A 373 -1.88 36.03 -18.30
N LEU A 374 -1.78 36.63 -17.15
CA LEU A 374 -1.24 36.01 -15.93
C LEU A 374 -2.32 35.97 -14.85
N MET A 375 -2.72 34.76 -14.46
CA MET A 375 -3.72 34.57 -13.41
C MET A 375 -3.19 35.02 -12.06
N ARG A 376 -4.05 35.67 -11.26
CA ARG A 376 -3.79 36.09 -9.89
C ARG A 376 -4.94 35.63 -9.01
N TRP A 377 -4.63 35.27 -7.79
CA TRP A 377 -5.63 34.85 -6.81
C TRP A 377 -5.61 35.79 -5.60
N HIS A 378 -6.66 36.59 -5.46
CA HIS A 378 -6.89 37.48 -4.33
C HIS A 378 -7.73 36.77 -3.27
N HIS A 379 -7.06 36.16 -2.30
CA HIS A 379 -7.75 35.47 -1.21
C HIS A 379 -8.19 36.46 -0.13
N PRO A 380 -9.45 36.42 0.36
CA PRO A 380 -9.97 37.43 1.30
C PRO A 380 -9.19 37.50 2.61
N ASP A 381 -8.75 36.37 3.15
CA ASP A 381 -8.08 36.33 4.45
C ASP A 381 -6.54 36.30 4.34
N ARG A 382 -5.98 35.91 3.17
CA ARG A 382 -4.54 35.68 2.97
C ARG A 382 -3.87 36.68 2.05
N GLY A 383 -4.68 37.55 1.42
CA GLY A 383 -4.18 38.43 0.38
C GLY A 383 -3.83 37.70 -0.91
N ASP A 384 -2.81 38.18 -1.59
CA ASP A 384 -2.40 37.63 -2.89
C ASP A 384 -1.63 36.31 -2.75
N ILE A 385 -2.21 35.23 -3.24
CA ILE A 385 -1.53 33.94 -3.32
C ILE A 385 -0.85 33.84 -4.70
N ARG A 386 0.46 33.53 -4.67
CA ARG A 386 1.30 33.49 -5.87
C ARG A 386 0.98 32.31 -6.79
N PRO A 387 1.08 32.48 -8.13
CA PRO A 387 0.82 31.42 -9.10
C PRO A 387 1.68 30.17 -8.90
N ASP A 388 2.95 30.30 -8.54
CA ASP A 388 3.85 29.20 -8.26
C ASP A 388 3.43 28.36 -7.03
N VAL A 389 2.55 28.86 -6.20
CA VAL A 389 1.94 28.13 -5.08
C VAL A 389 0.65 27.44 -5.47
N PHE A 390 -0.30 28.18 -6.11
CA PHE A 390 -1.64 27.60 -6.32
C PHE A 390 -1.81 26.84 -7.65
N ILE A 391 -1.04 27.14 -8.69
CA ILE A 391 -1.14 26.43 -9.98
C ILE A 391 -0.79 24.94 -9.83
N PRO A 392 0.36 24.54 -9.20
CA PRO A 392 0.65 23.12 -8.99
C PRO A 392 -0.43 22.41 -8.16
N ILE A 393 -1.00 23.09 -7.17
CA ILE A 393 -2.09 22.54 -6.37
C ILE A 393 -3.34 22.33 -7.25
N ALA A 394 -3.70 23.32 -8.08
CA ALA A 394 -4.82 23.22 -8.99
C ALA A 394 -4.67 22.04 -9.97
N GLU A 395 -3.47 21.78 -10.47
CA GLU A 395 -3.16 20.64 -11.33
C GLU A 395 -3.36 19.30 -10.61
N GLU A 396 -2.83 19.17 -9.39
CA GLU A 396 -2.93 17.94 -8.59
C GLU A 396 -4.39 17.60 -8.24
N ILE A 397 -5.19 18.60 -7.85
CA ILE A 397 -6.59 18.38 -7.48
C ILE A 397 -7.56 18.44 -8.69
N GLY A 398 -7.03 18.71 -9.92
CA GLY A 398 -7.77 18.73 -11.17
C GLY A 398 -8.61 19.99 -11.43
N VAL A 399 -8.61 20.95 -10.51
CA VAL A 399 -9.36 22.24 -10.64
C VAL A 399 -8.77 23.12 -11.74
N ILE A 400 -7.50 22.91 -12.14
CA ILE A 400 -6.83 23.65 -13.22
C ILE A 400 -7.63 23.64 -14.52
N LYS A 401 -8.43 22.60 -14.77
CA LYS A 401 -9.30 22.50 -15.95
C LYS A 401 -10.37 23.58 -15.97
N ALA A 402 -11.12 23.71 -14.89
CA ALA A 402 -12.16 24.74 -14.74
C ALA A 402 -11.56 26.16 -14.69
N MET A 403 -10.42 26.31 -14.01
CA MET A 403 -9.69 27.57 -13.95
C MET A 403 -9.21 28.03 -15.33
N GLY A 404 -8.71 27.12 -16.15
CA GLY A 404 -8.24 27.44 -17.49
C GLY A 404 -9.37 27.72 -18.46
N GLU A 405 -10.50 27.02 -18.40
CA GLU A 405 -11.69 27.34 -19.18
C GLU A 405 -12.20 28.76 -18.83
N TRP A 406 -12.30 29.06 -17.52
CA TRP A 406 -12.64 30.40 -17.04
C TRP A 406 -11.66 31.46 -17.55
N ALA A 407 -10.36 31.21 -17.46
CA ALA A 407 -9.31 32.12 -17.91
C ALA A 407 -9.41 32.40 -19.40
N LEU A 408 -9.62 31.38 -20.24
CA LEU A 408 -9.80 31.53 -21.68
C LEU A 408 -11.01 32.44 -22.02
N HIS A 409 -12.14 32.22 -21.35
CA HIS A 409 -13.33 33.06 -21.54
C HIS A 409 -13.08 34.52 -21.12
N GLU A 410 -12.48 34.72 -19.97
CA GLU A 410 -12.22 36.07 -19.43
C GLU A 410 -11.20 36.81 -20.29
N VAL A 411 -10.11 36.15 -20.67
CA VAL A 411 -9.06 36.74 -21.52
C VAL A 411 -9.57 37.09 -22.91
N CYS A 412 -10.31 36.18 -23.54
CA CYS A 412 -10.90 36.44 -24.89
C CYS A 412 -11.90 37.61 -24.84
N ARG A 413 -12.70 37.71 -23.78
CA ARG A 413 -13.63 38.82 -23.55
C ARG A 413 -12.89 40.15 -23.40
N HIS A 414 -11.83 40.21 -22.61
CA HIS A 414 -11.02 41.42 -22.42
C HIS A 414 -10.29 41.81 -23.72
N ALA A 415 -9.62 40.87 -24.36
CA ALA A 415 -8.84 41.12 -25.55
C ALA A 415 -9.70 41.62 -26.74
N ARG A 416 -10.98 41.26 -26.78
CA ARG A 416 -11.93 41.75 -27.82
C ARG A 416 -12.04 43.27 -27.83
N ALA A 417 -11.92 43.92 -26.66
CA ALA A 417 -12.01 45.38 -26.52
C ALA A 417 -10.68 46.09 -26.81
N TRP A 418 -9.57 45.37 -27.00
CA TRP A 418 -8.28 45.96 -27.28
C TRP A 418 -8.10 46.36 -28.74
N PRO A 419 -7.10 47.22 -29.05
CA PRO A 419 -6.77 47.52 -30.45
C PRO A 419 -6.57 46.25 -31.29
N VAL A 420 -6.98 46.27 -32.54
CA VAL A 420 -7.06 45.10 -33.45
C VAL A 420 -5.71 44.38 -33.60
N ASP A 421 -4.62 45.12 -33.54
CA ASP A 421 -3.25 44.58 -33.74
C ASP A 421 -2.65 43.90 -32.51
N LEU A 422 -3.31 43.98 -31.36
CA LEU A 422 -2.81 43.36 -30.13
C LEU A 422 -3.29 41.92 -29.98
N ARG A 423 -2.33 41.00 -29.73
CA ARG A 423 -2.61 39.62 -29.40
C ARG A 423 -2.63 39.45 -27.89
N VAL A 424 -3.24 38.36 -27.44
CA VAL A 424 -3.18 37.93 -26.05
C VAL A 424 -2.66 36.49 -25.97
N ALA A 425 -1.72 36.28 -25.08
CA ALA A 425 -1.15 34.96 -24.82
C ALA A 425 -1.72 34.41 -23.49
N VAL A 426 -2.05 33.12 -23.50
CA VAL A 426 -2.60 32.41 -22.32
C VAL A 426 -1.79 31.15 -22.05
N ASN A 427 -1.33 31.01 -20.83
CA ASN A 427 -0.64 29.81 -20.38
C ASN A 427 -1.61 28.63 -20.26
N VAL A 428 -1.23 27.46 -20.80
CA VAL A 428 -2.02 26.23 -20.81
C VAL A 428 -1.25 25.13 -20.07
N SER A 429 -1.86 24.59 -19.02
CA SER A 429 -1.28 23.46 -18.30
C SER A 429 -1.27 22.19 -19.16
N ALA A 430 -0.23 21.34 -19.00
CA ALA A 430 -0.16 20.03 -19.65
C ALA A 430 -1.39 19.16 -19.34
N VAL A 431 -1.95 19.27 -18.12
CA VAL A 431 -3.16 18.56 -17.69
C VAL A 431 -4.40 18.98 -18.49
N GLN A 432 -4.46 20.24 -18.93
CA GLN A 432 -5.53 20.75 -19.78
C GLN A 432 -5.32 20.35 -21.23
N PHE A 433 -4.09 20.49 -21.74
CA PHE A 433 -3.75 20.24 -23.13
C PHE A 433 -4.00 18.78 -23.55
N THR A 434 -3.81 17.84 -22.64
CA THR A 434 -4.05 16.40 -22.89
C THR A 434 -5.54 16.01 -22.90
N GLN A 435 -6.46 16.94 -22.74
CA GLN A 435 -7.91 16.66 -22.82
C GLN A 435 -8.39 16.68 -24.28
N ASP A 436 -9.13 15.66 -24.68
CA ASP A 436 -9.69 15.53 -26.04
C ASP A 436 -10.65 16.66 -26.40
N ASP A 437 -11.27 17.31 -25.40
CA ASP A 437 -12.23 18.41 -25.60
C ASP A 437 -11.61 19.82 -25.49
N PHE A 438 -10.29 19.92 -25.26
CA PHE A 438 -9.63 21.20 -25.11
C PHE A 438 -9.78 22.12 -26.34
N PRO A 439 -9.65 21.65 -27.62
CA PRO A 439 -9.93 22.47 -28.79
C PRO A 439 -11.35 23.02 -28.83
N GLN A 440 -12.33 22.24 -28.37
CA GLN A 440 -13.74 22.67 -28.30
C GLN A 440 -13.94 23.78 -27.26
N ILE A 441 -13.24 23.72 -26.12
CA ILE A 441 -13.25 24.77 -25.09
C ILE A 441 -12.70 26.08 -25.68
N VAL A 442 -11.56 26.02 -26.36
CA VAL A 442 -10.96 27.19 -27.05
C VAL A 442 -11.92 27.77 -28.11
N SER A 443 -12.50 26.92 -28.96
CA SER A 443 -13.48 27.34 -29.97
C SER A 443 -14.70 28.03 -29.36
N ARG A 444 -15.18 27.52 -28.20
CA ARG A 444 -16.32 28.10 -27.46
C ARG A 444 -15.98 29.49 -26.92
N ALA A 445 -14.81 29.65 -26.30
CA ALA A 445 -14.35 30.93 -25.76
C ALA A 445 -14.23 32.00 -26.88
N LEU A 446 -13.64 31.64 -28.00
CA LEU A 446 -13.53 32.53 -29.18
C LEU A 446 -14.88 32.91 -29.75
N LYS A 447 -15.80 31.96 -29.94
CA LYS A 447 -17.14 32.21 -30.45
C LYS A 447 -17.98 33.12 -29.54
N GLN A 448 -17.90 32.90 -28.23
CA GLN A 448 -18.67 33.69 -27.26
C GLN A 448 -18.15 35.12 -27.11
N SER A 449 -16.82 35.31 -27.19
CA SER A 449 -16.22 36.64 -27.11
C SER A 449 -16.21 37.40 -28.42
N GLY A 450 -16.30 36.71 -29.56
CA GLY A 450 -16.09 37.27 -30.88
C GLY A 450 -14.65 37.73 -31.16
N LEU A 451 -13.66 37.20 -30.41
CA LEU A 451 -12.25 37.46 -30.64
C LEU A 451 -11.79 36.70 -31.90
N PRO A 452 -11.11 37.33 -32.87
CA PRO A 452 -10.50 36.64 -34.00
C PRO A 452 -9.47 35.60 -33.51
N PRO A 453 -9.48 34.34 -34.00
CA PRO A 453 -8.60 33.27 -33.53
C PRO A 453 -7.11 33.61 -33.58
N GLU A 454 -6.68 34.32 -34.63
CA GLU A 454 -5.29 34.73 -34.83
C GLU A 454 -4.75 35.71 -33.77
N ARG A 455 -5.64 36.26 -32.97
CA ARG A 455 -5.32 37.15 -31.84
C ARG A 455 -5.09 36.38 -30.53
N LEU A 456 -5.50 35.10 -30.43
CA LEU A 456 -5.23 34.25 -29.28
C LEU A 456 -3.95 33.43 -29.53
N GLU A 457 -3.03 33.52 -28.60
CA GLU A 457 -1.81 32.70 -28.55
C GLU A 457 -1.91 31.78 -27.32
N LEU A 458 -1.69 30.48 -27.48
CA LEU A 458 -1.64 29.52 -26.37
C LEU A 458 -0.20 29.17 -26.08
N GLU A 459 0.24 29.39 -24.84
CA GLU A 459 1.59 29.11 -24.37
C GLU A 459 1.62 27.77 -23.67
N ILE A 460 2.50 26.86 -24.10
CA ILE A 460 2.53 25.46 -23.70
C ILE A 460 3.96 25.11 -23.33
N THR A 461 4.19 24.52 -22.17
CA THR A 461 5.52 24.10 -21.73
C THR A 461 5.95 22.76 -22.35
N GLU A 462 7.25 22.43 -22.33
CA GLU A 462 7.80 21.15 -22.85
C GLU A 462 7.17 19.91 -22.19
N SER A 463 6.60 20.05 -20.99
CA SER A 463 5.99 18.94 -20.24
C SER A 463 4.83 18.25 -20.94
N VAL A 464 4.17 18.91 -21.90
CA VAL A 464 3.09 18.33 -22.73
C VAL A 464 3.57 17.11 -23.53
N PHE A 465 4.85 17.07 -23.89
CA PHE A 465 5.44 15.96 -24.67
C PHE A 465 5.88 14.75 -23.83
N LEU A 466 5.86 14.84 -22.49
CA LEU A 466 6.29 13.77 -21.61
C LEU A 466 5.29 12.61 -21.50
N GLY A 467 4.06 12.79 -21.98
CA GLY A 467 2.96 11.82 -21.89
C GLY A 467 2.39 11.34 -23.23
N ASP A 468 3.12 11.50 -24.34
CA ASP A 468 2.54 11.35 -25.69
C ASP A 468 2.22 9.91 -26.07
N ASN A 469 0.93 9.64 -26.23
CA ASN A 469 0.37 8.42 -26.82
C ASN A 469 -0.41 8.72 -28.13
N GLY A 470 0.02 9.70 -28.91
CA GLY A 470 -0.60 10.07 -30.21
C GLY A 470 -1.84 10.96 -30.12
N GLY A 471 -2.36 11.26 -28.92
CA GLY A 471 -3.47 12.20 -28.71
C GLY A 471 -3.06 13.66 -28.85
N THR A 472 -1.87 14.00 -28.35
CA THR A 472 -1.30 15.35 -28.35
C THR A 472 -1.20 15.95 -29.77
N GLN A 473 -0.81 15.14 -30.75
CA GLN A 473 -0.69 15.59 -32.14
C GLN A 473 -2.04 16.06 -32.72
N ARG A 474 -3.13 15.35 -32.45
CA ARG A 474 -4.47 15.73 -32.88
C ARG A 474 -4.91 17.05 -32.26
N VAL A 475 -4.66 17.25 -30.97
CA VAL A 475 -4.99 18.51 -30.28
C VAL A 475 -4.27 19.69 -30.95
N PHE A 476 -2.97 19.53 -31.30
CA PHE A 476 -2.23 20.54 -32.06
C PHE A 476 -2.87 20.85 -33.40
N GLU A 477 -3.26 19.83 -34.19
CA GLU A 477 -3.87 19.97 -35.49
C GLU A 477 -5.23 20.68 -35.39
N ASP A 478 -6.06 20.30 -34.43
CA ASP A 478 -7.37 20.90 -34.20
C ASP A 478 -7.25 22.38 -33.78
N LEU A 479 -6.33 22.72 -32.90
CA LEU A 479 -6.06 24.10 -32.49
C LEU A 479 -5.56 24.95 -33.67
N LYS A 480 -4.68 24.41 -34.52
CA LYS A 480 -4.24 25.11 -35.74
C LYS A 480 -5.38 25.27 -36.76
N ALA A 481 -6.29 24.29 -36.87
CA ALA A 481 -7.48 24.40 -37.71
C ALA A 481 -8.45 25.49 -37.24
N ILE A 482 -8.54 25.75 -35.91
CA ILE A 482 -9.29 26.88 -35.35
C ILE A 482 -8.63 28.21 -35.72
N GLY A 483 -7.32 28.26 -35.94
CA GLY A 483 -6.58 29.46 -36.37
C GLY A 483 -5.83 30.17 -35.22
N VAL A 484 -5.76 29.59 -34.02
CA VAL A 484 -4.99 30.15 -32.89
C VAL A 484 -3.48 30.02 -33.10
N LYS A 485 -2.73 30.86 -32.43
CA LYS A 485 -1.26 30.80 -32.39
C LYS A 485 -0.80 29.92 -31.27
N LEU A 486 0.31 29.19 -31.48
CA LEU A 486 0.90 28.29 -30.49
C LEU A 486 2.35 28.74 -30.19
N ALA A 487 2.66 28.86 -28.91
CA ALA A 487 3.99 29.20 -28.43
C ALA A 487 4.52 28.11 -27.50
N LEU A 488 5.77 27.72 -27.69
CA LEU A 488 6.50 26.88 -26.74
C LEU A 488 7.11 27.76 -25.66
N ASP A 489 6.76 27.52 -24.41
CA ASP A 489 7.26 28.26 -23.26
C ASP A 489 8.31 27.47 -22.45
N ASP A 490 9.11 28.17 -21.66
CA ASP A 490 10.20 27.66 -20.80
C ASP A 490 11.21 26.76 -21.55
N PHE A 491 11.49 27.08 -22.83
CA PHE A 491 12.39 26.27 -23.64
C PHE A 491 13.78 26.16 -23.04
N GLY A 492 14.24 24.92 -22.84
CA GLY A 492 15.57 24.59 -22.33
C GLY A 492 15.60 24.14 -20.86
N THR A 493 14.49 24.24 -20.10
CA THR A 493 14.44 23.82 -18.70
C THR A 493 14.09 22.34 -18.51
N GLY A 494 13.68 21.64 -19.60
CA GLY A 494 13.23 20.26 -19.59
C GLY A 494 14.14 19.29 -20.34
N TYR A 495 13.64 18.08 -20.58
CA TYR A 495 14.30 17.06 -21.40
C TYR A 495 14.12 17.40 -22.88
N SER A 496 14.94 18.32 -23.38
CA SER A 496 14.89 18.82 -24.75
C SER A 496 15.31 17.76 -25.76
N SER A 497 14.38 16.90 -26.17
CA SER A 497 14.53 16.23 -27.44
C SER A 497 14.14 17.23 -28.54
N LEU A 498 15.10 17.80 -29.25
CA LEU A 498 14.89 18.68 -30.39
C LEU A 498 13.97 18.09 -31.49
N SER A 499 13.60 16.81 -31.37
CA SER A 499 12.69 16.12 -32.27
C SER A 499 11.28 16.70 -32.25
N TYR A 500 10.78 17.23 -31.12
CA TYR A 500 9.42 17.80 -31.00
C TYR A 500 9.30 19.10 -31.81
N LEU A 501 10.35 19.89 -31.88
CA LEU A 501 10.35 21.13 -32.65
C LEU A 501 10.17 20.89 -34.15
N ARG A 502 10.45 19.68 -34.65
CA ARG A 502 10.22 19.31 -36.05
C ARG A 502 8.77 18.91 -36.35
N THR A 503 8.05 18.45 -35.37
CA THR A 503 6.73 17.86 -35.55
C THR A 503 5.61 18.76 -35.03
N ALA A 504 5.83 19.53 -33.97
CA ALA A 504 4.81 20.40 -33.40
C ALA A 504 4.76 21.76 -34.13
N PRO A 505 3.54 22.25 -34.48
CA PRO A 505 3.36 23.41 -35.35
C PRO A 505 3.41 24.75 -34.56
N PHE A 506 4.49 24.99 -33.81
CA PHE A 506 4.68 26.24 -33.06
C PHE A 506 4.93 27.45 -33.97
N ASP A 507 4.33 28.56 -33.62
CA ASP A 507 4.53 29.86 -34.26
C ASP A 507 5.65 30.66 -33.56
N LYS A 508 5.97 30.33 -32.30
CA LYS A 508 6.89 31.08 -31.44
C LYS A 508 7.55 30.16 -30.42
N ILE A 509 8.78 30.49 -30.04
CA ILE A 509 9.49 29.86 -28.92
C ILE A 509 9.87 30.97 -27.94
N LYS A 510 9.58 30.76 -26.66
CA LYS A 510 9.97 31.61 -25.53
C LYS A 510 11.17 30.94 -24.83
N ILE A 511 12.26 31.65 -24.73
CA ILE A 511 13.47 31.18 -24.02
C ILE A 511 13.31 31.52 -22.54
N ASP A 512 13.51 30.52 -21.67
CA ASP A 512 13.41 30.72 -20.23
C ASP A 512 14.41 31.78 -19.73
N GLN A 513 13.99 32.54 -18.75
CA GLN A 513 14.79 33.65 -18.18
C GLN A 513 16.13 33.20 -17.56
N SER A 514 16.26 31.93 -17.14
CA SER A 514 17.51 31.39 -16.56
C SER A 514 18.67 31.45 -17.55
N PHE A 515 18.40 31.22 -18.85
CA PHE A 515 19.40 31.34 -19.91
C PHE A 515 19.84 32.79 -20.16
N VAL A 516 18.92 33.76 -19.99
CA VAL A 516 19.23 35.17 -20.18
C VAL A 516 20.04 35.71 -18.99
N ARG A 517 19.69 35.29 -17.77
CA ARG A 517 20.43 35.71 -16.57
C ARG A 517 21.86 35.16 -16.56
N GLY A 518 22.04 33.87 -16.90
CA GLY A 518 23.36 33.25 -16.97
C GLY A 518 24.25 33.85 -18.06
N ALA A 519 23.71 34.44 -19.14
CA ALA A 519 24.46 35.08 -20.18
C ALA A 519 25.05 36.47 -19.80
N THR A 520 24.62 37.04 -18.69
CA THR A 520 25.05 38.38 -18.20
C THR A 520 26.03 38.32 -17.02
N GLU A 521 26.27 37.14 -16.45
CA GLU A 521 27.30 36.96 -15.42
C GLU A 521 28.66 36.71 -16.11
N PRO A 522 29.72 37.48 -15.78
CA PRO A 522 31.05 37.16 -16.27
C PRO A 522 31.55 35.86 -15.60
N ASP A 523 32.20 34.99 -16.38
CA ASP A 523 32.88 33.77 -15.92
C ASP A 523 33.89 34.02 -14.78
#